data_4d0acab9c6404e59fb5d9590e0fa5240
#
_entry.id   4d0acab9c6404e59fb5d9590e0fa5240
#
_cell.length_a   1.000
_cell.length_b   1.000
_cell.length_c   1.000
_cell.angle_alpha   90.00
_cell.angle_beta   90.00
_cell.angle_gamma   90.00
#
_symmetry.space_group_name_H-M   'P 1'
#
loop_
_entity.id
_entity.type
_entity.pdbx_description
1 polymer ?
#
loop_
_entity_poly.entity_id
_entity_poly.type
_entity_poly.pdbx_seq_one_letter_code
_entity_poly.pdbx_strand_id
1 'polypeptide(L)'
;MKIQDIHISIGNYGCLMLAYLNEANIKVDITRYFNNLIELGIIDEDCFILDANRLLKYFGSELRVKRGFNPNGNSIVSYKYGKAEHFVVINKNREIVFNSLENSNCVKNGFIDETSARYLA
;
A
#
# COMPACT_ATOMS: atom_id res chain seq x y z
N MET A 1 4.40 13.80 -14.46
CA MET A 1 5.52 12.85 -14.67
C MET A 1 5.33 12.08 -15.96
N LYS A 2 6.42 11.68 -16.58
CA LYS A 2 6.40 10.79 -17.74
C LYS A 2 6.01 9.38 -17.31
N ILE A 3 5.38 8.62 -18.21
CA ILE A 3 4.85 7.28 -17.90
C ILE A 3 5.93 6.32 -17.38
N GLN A 4 7.13 6.36 -17.96
CA GLN A 4 8.22 5.52 -17.50
C GLN A 4 8.68 5.85 -16.07
N ASP A 5 8.66 7.14 -15.70
CA ASP A 5 9.02 7.58 -14.35
C ASP A 5 7.93 7.17 -13.34
N ILE A 6 6.68 7.18 -13.76
CA ILE A 6 5.56 6.69 -12.96
C ILE A 6 5.74 5.19 -12.66
N HIS A 7 6.06 4.39 -13.68
CA HIS A 7 6.30 2.95 -13.50
C HIS A 7 7.46 2.68 -12.54
N ILE A 8 8.54 3.45 -12.64
CA ILE A 8 9.69 3.33 -11.73
C ILE A 8 9.29 3.67 -10.30
N SER A 9 8.55 4.76 -10.12
CA SER A 9 8.10 5.19 -8.79
C SER A 9 7.20 4.13 -8.14
N ILE A 10 6.22 3.61 -8.87
CA ILE A 10 5.34 2.54 -8.36
C ILE A 10 6.14 1.28 -8.04
N GLY A 11 7.05 0.87 -8.92
CA GLY A 11 7.87 -0.32 -8.71
C GLY A 11 8.75 -0.23 -7.47
N ASN A 12 9.31 0.95 -7.19
CA ASN A 12 10.21 1.15 -6.06
C ASN A 12 9.48 1.44 -4.74
N TYR A 13 8.37 2.16 -4.78
CA TYR A 13 7.76 2.76 -3.58
C TYR A 13 6.24 2.53 -3.48
N GLY A 14 5.63 1.85 -4.43
CA GLY A 14 4.18 1.73 -4.52
C GLY A 14 3.53 0.64 -3.68
N CYS A 15 4.29 -0.11 -2.90
CA CYS A 15 3.77 -1.29 -2.19
C CYS A 15 2.60 -0.96 -1.25
N LEU A 16 2.66 0.14 -0.51
CA LEU A 16 1.57 0.53 0.39
C LEU A 16 0.32 0.95 -0.39
N MET A 17 0.49 1.75 -1.44
CA MET A 17 -0.63 2.15 -2.30
C MET A 17 -1.32 0.93 -2.92
N LEU A 18 -0.54 -0.01 -3.45
CA LEU A 18 -1.08 -1.23 -4.06
C LEU A 18 -1.80 -2.09 -3.02
N ALA A 19 -1.31 -2.15 -1.79
CA ALA A 19 -1.99 -2.84 -0.70
C ALA A 19 -3.35 -2.20 -0.37
N TYR A 20 -3.42 -0.88 -0.29
CA TYR A 20 -4.69 -0.18 -0.08
C TYR A 20 -5.69 -0.45 -1.20
N LEU A 21 -5.25 -0.35 -2.46
CA LEU A 21 -6.12 -0.60 -3.61
C LEU A 21 -6.63 -2.03 -3.60
N ASN A 22 -5.76 -3.00 -3.30
CA ASN A 22 -6.15 -4.41 -3.20
C ASN A 22 -7.22 -4.61 -2.12
N GLU A 23 -7.02 -4.06 -0.93
CA GLU A 23 -7.95 -4.25 0.18
C GLU A 23 -9.27 -3.54 -0.02
N ALA A 24 -9.29 -2.43 -0.73
CA ALA A 24 -10.53 -1.72 -1.08
C ALA A 24 -11.20 -2.32 -2.33
N ASN A 25 -10.62 -3.37 -2.92
CA ASN A 25 -11.10 -3.98 -4.16
C ASN A 25 -11.21 -2.98 -5.32
N ILE A 26 -10.27 -2.04 -5.38
CA ILE A 26 -10.17 -1.05 -6.45
C ILE A 26 -9.28 -1.62 -7.55
N LYS A 27 -9.88 -1.88 -8.71
CA LYS A 27 -9.21 -2.50 -9.86
C LYS A 27 -9.09 -1.48 -10.98
N VAL A 28 -8.05 -0.65 -10.90
CA VAL A 28 -7.77 0.39 -11.89
C VAL A 28 -6.32 0.32 -12.32
N ASP A 29 -6.03 0.83 -13.49
CA ASP A 29 -4.65 1.09 -13.91
C ASP A 29 -4.20 2.41 -13.25
N ILE A 30 -3.51 2.29 -12.14
CA ILE A 30 -3.12 3.44 -11.32
C ILE A 30 -2.23 4.43 -12.08
N THR A 31 -1.49 3.97 -13.10
CA THR A 31 -0.62 4.84 -13.90
C THR A 31 -1.41 5.94 -14.60
N ARG A 32 -2.66 5.68 -14.94
CA ARG A 32 -3.54 6.65 -15.61
C ARG A 32 -3.97 7.79 -14.70
N TYR A 33 -3.92 7.59 -13.40
CA TYR A 33 -4.39 8.56 -12.39
C TYR A 33 -3.26 9.19 -11.60
N PHE A 34 -2.04 8.72 -11.78
CA PHE A 34 -0.89 9.06 -10.95
C PHE A 34 -0.64 10.57 -10.90
N ASN A 35 -0.59 11.23 -12.05
CA ASN A 35 -0.37 12.67 -12.11
C ASN A 35 -1.53 13.47 -11.47
N ASN A 36 -2.76 13.01 -11.63
CA ASN A 36 -3.90 13.65 -10.98
C ASN A 36 -3.82 13.52 -9.46
N LEU A 37 -3.39 12.37 -8.95
CA LEU A 37 -3.21 12.15 -7.52
C LEU A 37 -2.12 13.04 -6.94
N ILE A 38 -1.03 13.25 -7.68
CA ILE A 38 0.02 14.21 -7.28
C ILE A 38 -0.54 15.63 -7.23
N GLU A 39 -1.23 16.05 -8.28
CA GLU A 39 -1.80 17.39 -8.38
C GLU A 39 -2.78 17.69 -7.25
N LEU A 40 -3.56 16.69 -6.84
CA LEU A 40 -4.51 16.82 -5.74
C LEU A 40 -3.86 16.72 -4.35
N GLY A 41 -2.56 16.45 -4.28
CA GLY A 41 -1.86 16.31 -3.00
C GLY A 41 -2.19 15.02 -2.24
N ILE A 42 -2.65 14.00 -2.95
CA ILE A 42 -2.98 12.68 -2.35
C ILE A 42 -1.73 11.82 -2.21
N ILE A 43 -0.86 11.88 -3.22
CA ILE A 43 0.46 11.22 -3.21
C ILE A 43 1.51 12.22 -3.67
N ASP A 44 2.79 11.91 -3.43
CA ASP A 44 3.90 12.66 -4.04
C ASP A 44 4.51 11.88 -5.22
N GLU A 45 5.56 12.45 -5.82
CA GLU A 45 6.22 11.88 -7.00
C GLU A 45 6.92 10.54 -6.71
N ASP A 46 7.25 10.29 -5.44
CA ASP A 46 7.87 9.03 -5.00
C ASP A 46 6.81 8.03 -4.53
N CYS A 47 5.56 8.23 -4.91
CA CYS A 47 4.44 7.36 -4.53
C CYS A 47 4.19 7.31 -3.02
N PHE A 48 4.67 8.29 -2.27
CA PHE A 48 4.41 8.40 -0.84
C PHE A 48 2.96 8.89 -0.65
N ILE A 49 2.20 8.17 0.18
CA ILE A 49 0.78 8.50 0.39
C ILE A 49 0.68 9.60 1.44
N LEU A 50 0.19 10.77 1.02
CA LEU A 50 0.00 11.93 1.88
C LEU A 50 -1.33 11.87 2.63
N ASP A 51 -2.36 11.27 2.00
CA ASP A 51 -3.69 11.11 2.61
C ASP A 51 -4.35 9.85 2.07
N ALA A 52 -4.27 8.76 2.84
CA ALA A 52 -4.80 7.46 2.43
C ALA A 52 -6.33 7.46 2.29
N ASN A 53 -7.04 8.16 3.17
CA ASN A 53 -8.50 8.22 3.10
C ASN A 53 -8.97 8.99 1.85
N ARG A 54 -8.25 10.01 1.43
CA ARG A 54 -8.53 10.71 0.17
C ARG A 54 -8.24 9.84 -1.04
N LEU A 55 -7.20 9.00 -0.98
CA LEU A 55 -6.91 8.04 -2.04
C LEU A 55 -8.09 7.10 -2.25
N LEU A 56 -8.61 6.53 -1.17
CA LEU A 56 -9.75 5.63 -1.22
C LEU A 56 -11.00 6.33 -1.76
N LYS A 57 -11.29 7.52 -1.26
CA LYS A 57 -12.44 8.31 -1.68
C LYS A 57 -12.35 8.71 -3.16
N TYR A 58 -11.16 9.02 -3.64
CA TYR A 58 -10.93 9.38 -5.04
C TYR A 58 -11.44 8.29 -5.99
N PHE A 59 -11.27 7.02 -5.61
CA PHE A 59 -11.74 5.88 -6.38
C PHE A 59 -13.12 5.37 -5.97
N GLY A 60 -13.87 6.15 -5.19
CA GLY A 60 -15.25 5.85 -4.84
C GLY A 60 -15.45 4.91 -3.67
N SER A 61 -14.38 4.59 -2.92
CA SER A 61 -14.50 3.77 -1.73
C SER A 61 -14.89 4.60 -0.51
N GLU A 62 -15.81 4.08 0.30
CA GLU A 62 -16.20 4.68 1.58
C GLU A 62 -15.37 4.10 2.74
N LEU A 63 -14.52 3.12 2.48
CA LEU A 63 -13.65 2.54 3.49
C LEU A 63 -12.63 3.58 3.98
N ARG A 64 -12.26 3.46 5.25
CA ARG A 64 -11.28 4.34 5.88
C ARG A 64 -10.19 3.52 6.55
N VAL A 65 -9.01 4.10 6.69
CA VAL A 65 -7.87 3.46 7.34
C VAL A 65 -8.09 3.48 8.85
N LYS A 66 -7.99 2.30 9.46
CA LYS A 66 -8.03 2.10 10.92
C LYS A 66 -6.68 1.59 11.39
N ARG A 67 -6.21 2.07 12.54
CA ARG A 67 -4.94 1.65 13.13
C ARG A 67 -5.09 0.31 13.85
N GLY A 68 -4.00 -0.49 13.80
CA GLY A 68 -3.92 -1.78 14.46
C GLY A 68 -4.25 -2.94 13.53
N PHE A 69 -4.22 -4.14 14.09
CA PHE A 69 -4.61 -5.36 13.38
C PHE A 69 -6.14 -5.47 13.33
N ASN A 70 -6.65 -5.92 12.19
CA ASN A 70 -8.07 -6.21 12.05
C ASN A 70 -8.39 -7.53 12.75
N PRO A 71 -9.23 -7.54 13.79
CA PRO A 71 -9.55 -8.78 14.51
C PRO A 71 -10.37 -9.79 13.69
N ASN A 72 -11.01 -9.32 12.62
CA ASN A 72 -11.96 -10.11 11.84
C ASN A 72 -11.55 -10.31 10.36
N GLY A 73 -10.37 -9.89 9.97
CA GLY A 73 -9.98 -9.95 8.57
C GLY A 73 -8.54 -9.58 8.31
N ASN A 74 -8.33 -9.01 7.12
CA ASN A 74 -6.99 -8.68 6.65
C ASN A 74 -6.44 -7.40 7.28
N SER A 75 -5.12 -7.35 7.43
CA SER A 75 -4.39 -6.16 7.84
C SER A 75 -3.25 -5.88 6.88
N ILE A 76 -2.90 -4.62 6.75
CA ILE A 76 -1.73 -4.18 6.00
C ILE A 76 -0.61 -3.97 7.02
N VAL A 77 0.54 -4.61 6.77
CA VAL A 77 1.71 -4.51 7.67
C VAL A 77 2.97 -4.30 6.86
N SER A 78 3.98 -3.73 7.50
CA SER A 78 5.29 -3.60 6.92
C SER A 78 6.22 -4.69 7.46
N TYR A 79 6.97 -5.33 6.56
CA TYR A 79 8.13 -6.15 6.90
C TYR A 79 9.35 -5.27 6.79
N LYS A 80 10.22 -5.32 7.80
CA LYS A 80 11.46 -4.55 7.85
C LYS A 80 12.68 -5.45 7.82
N TYR A 81 13.66 -5.05 7.03
CA TYR A 81 14.98 -5.69 6.95
C TYR A 81 16.04 -4.59 6.81
N GLY A 82 16.84 -4.39 7.88
CA GLY A 82 17.76 -3.26 7.92
C GLY A 82 17.02 -1.93 7.83
N LYS A 83 17.35 -1.12 6.82
CA LYS A 83 16.68 0.16 6.54
C LYS A 83 15.55 0.03 5.52
N ALA A 84 15.37 -1.16 4.95
CA ALA A 84 14.35 -1.42 3.95
C ALA A 84 13.02 -1.77 4.61
N GLU A 85 11.94 -1.42 3.93
CA GLU A 85 10.56 -1.66 4.37
C GLU A 85 9.71 -2.06 3.17
N HIS A 86 8.83 -3.04 3.37
CA HIS A 86 7.91 -3.49 2.33
C HIS A 86 6.54 -3.82 2.93
N PHE A 87 5.50 -3.19 2.41
CA PHE A 87 4.13 -3.43 2.87
C PHE A 87 3.49 -4.59 2.13
N VAL A 88 2.79 -5.43 2.89
CA VAL A 88 2.01 -6.57 2.39
C VAL A 88 0.66 -6.61 3.09
N VAL A 89 -0.22 -7.47 2.61
CA VAL A 89 -1.49 -7.76 3.28
C VAL A 89 -1.40 -9.15 3.89
N ILE A 90 -1.76 -9.27 5.17
CA ILE A 90 -1.84 -10.54 5.88
C ILE A 90 -3.28 -10.78 6.34
N ASN A 91 -3.65 -12.06 6.48
CA ASN A 91 -4.91 -12.44 7.08
C ASN A 91 -4.78 -12.49 8.62
N LYS A 92 -5.85 -12.86 9.32
CA LYS A 92 -5.84 -12.95 10.78
C LYS A 92 -4.91 -14.04 11.33
N ASN A 93 -4.49 -14.99 10.50
CA ASN A 93 -3.52 -16.04 10.83
C ASN A 93 -2.08 -15.63 10.49
N ARG A 94 -1.87 -14.36 10.11
CA ARG A 94 -0.58 -13.79 9.71
C ARG A 94 0.02 -14.39 8.44
N GLU A 95 -0.81 -15.00 7.61
CA GLU A 95 -0.40 -15.47 6.29
C GLU A 95 -0.49 -14.32 5.29
N ILE A 96 0.52 -14.18 4.43
CA ILE A 96 0.53 -13.15 3.38
C ILE A 96 -0.49 -13.54 2.31
N VAL A 97 -1.47 -12.65 2.07
CA VAL A 97 -2.51 -12.84 1.06
C VAL A 97 -2.37 -11.89 -0.13
N PHE A 98 -1.55 -10.84 0.01
CA PHE A 98 -1.19 -9.96 -1.09
C PHE A 98 0.22 -9.43 -0.89
N ASN A 99 1.05 -9.53 -1.93
CA ASN A 99 2.42 -9.03 -1.95
C ASN A 99 2.73 -8.55 -3.37
N SER A 100 2.94 -7.25 -3.54
CA SER A 100 3.22 -6.64 -4.85
C SER A 100 4.64 -6.93 -5.36
N LEU A 101 5.51 -7.52 -4.54
CA LEU A 101 6.89 -7.85 -4.89
C LEU A 101 7.23 -9.26 -4.40
N GLU A 102 7.16 -10.26 -5.29
CA GLU A 102 7.30 -11.69 -4.94
C GLU A 102 8.61 -12.04 -4.24
N ASN A 103 9.73 -11.40 -4.62
CA ASN A 103 11.06 -11.72 -4.10
C ASN A 103 11.59 -10.68 -3.12
N SER A 104 10.72 -10.11 -2.28
CA SER A 104 11.12 -9.10 -1.30
C SER A 104 12.08 -9.69 -0.26
N ASN A 105 13.27 -9.09 -0.11
CA ASN A 105 14.19 -9.41 0.96
C ASN A 105 13.61 -9.10 2.34
N CYS A 106 12.76 -8.07 2.43
CA CYS A 106 12.10 -7.72 3.69
C CYS A 106 11.21 -8.86 4.18
N VAL A 107 10.49 -9.51 3.27
CA VAL A 107 9.63 -10.64 3.62
C VAL A 107 10.44 -11.89 3.93
N LYS A 108 11.48 -12.19 3.15
CA LYS A 108 12.30 -13.40 3.32
C LYS A 108 13.16 -13.37 4.57
N ASN A 109 13.77 -12.25 4.87
CA ASN A 109 14.81 -12.11 5.87
C ASN A 109 14.47 -11.15 7.01
N GLY A 110 13.39 -10.41 6.88
CA GLY A 110 12.95 -9.41 7.85
C GLY A 110 11.89 -9.92 8.80
N PHE A 111 11.26 -8.97 9.46
CA PHE A 111 10.21 -9.24 10.44
C PHE A 111 9.12 -8.19 10.35
N ILE A 112 7.92 -8.54 10.82
CA ILE A 112 6.78 -7.63 10.88
C ILE A 112 7.03 -6.53 11.90
N ASP A 113 6.85 -5.28 11.46
CA ASP A 113 6.74 -4.15 12.37
C ASP A 113 5.29 -4.07 12.88
N GLU A 114 5.09 -4.50 14.12
CA GLU A 114 3.76 -4.54 14.74
C GLU A 114 3.08 -3.16 14.79
N THR A 115 3.87 -2.10 14.89
CA THR A 115 3.35 -0.72 14.95
C THR A 115 2.86 -0.20 13.61
N SER A 116 3.21 -0.88 12.52
CA SER A 116 2.81 -0.49 11.17
C SER A 116 1.39 -0.92 10.81
N ALA A 117 0.79 -1.82 11.58
CA ALA A 117 -0.47 -2.46 11.25
C ALA A 117 -1.62 -1.47 11.07
N ARG A 118 -2.38 -1.67 10.01
CA ARG A 118 -3.60 -0.93 9.69
C ARG A 118 -4.54 -1.79 8.87
N TYR A 119 -5.80 -1.42 8.81
CA TYR A 119 -6.80 -2.12 8.00
C TYR A 119 -7.86 -1.15 7.51
N LEU A 120 -8.67 -1.59 6.58
CA LEU A 120 -9.77 -0.80 6.01
C LEU A 120 -11.11 -1.26 6.58
N ALA A 121 -11.90 -0.29 6.99
CA ALA A 121 -13.25 -0.57 7.49
C ALA A 121 -14.22 0.58 7.20
#